data_971ef1fc4b587da91ef4d161a9c77761
#
_entry.id   971ef1fc4b587da91ef4d161a9c77761
#
_cell.length_a   1.000
_cell.length_b   1.000
_cell.length_c   1.000
_cell.angle_alpha   90.00
_cell.angle_beta   90.00
_cell.angle_gamma   90.00
#
_symmetry.space_group_name_H-M   'P 1'
#
loop_
_entity.id
_entity.type
_entity.pdbx_description
1 polymer ?
#
loop_
_entity_poly.entity_id
_entity_poly.type
_entity_poly.pdbx_seq_one_letter_code
_entity_poly.pdbx_strand_id
1 'polypeptide(L)'
;MNCMTNFPSLTKHLAKSFPRLLTQLCRDKDSPLYGCFDRNYWHYKTRDFPSMVLQQPTYVLDMVSRGELSFGDELKINKSIVNEWVDACLKFWSKSQRKNGSFDEYYPYESGFPPTAFSLYSTALVCKNRNFDNSIMISMERAASFILKKPEIQALNQEIVGLTACSLVKDLGGEIDCKMLNKRWDNLFSSQSSEGWFNEYDGADSGYLSVSCDALFDYFEVENDERAMHAITKATDYLFHLLAMDDTIPAMINSRNTDYVLPYGLTQISKDNAQAGSIIKR
;
A
#
# COMPACT_ATOMS: atom_id res chain seq x y z
N MET A 1 17.91 -2.24 4.10
CA MET A 1 18.48 -3.50 4.62
C MET A 1 17.52 -4.64 4.28
N ASN A 2 17.95 -5.68 3.55
CA ASN A 2 17.07 -6.72 2.99
C ASN A 2 16.42 -7.58 4.09
N CYS A 3 15.26 -7.19 4.61
CA CYS A 3 14.53 -7.95 5.63
C CYS A 3 13.93 -9.26 5.09
N MET A 4 13.71 -9.35 3.78
CA MET A 4 13.09 -10.53 3.12
C MET A 4 13.99 -11.78 3.09
N THR A 5 15.31 -11.65 3.25
CA THR A 5 16.23 -12.82 3.26
C THR A 5 16.04 -13.73 4.48
N ASN A 6 15.34 -13.27 5.51
CA ASN A 6 15.08 -14.04 6.72
C ASN A 6 13.86 -14.97 6.62
N PHE A 7 13.08 -14.92 5.53
CA PHE A 7 11.85 -15.69 5.33
C PHE A 7 11.85 -16.42 3.97
N PRO A 8 12.61 -17.52 3.80
CA PRO A 8 12.69 -18.25 2.53
C PRO A 8 11.35 -18.75 1.99
N SER A 9 10.41 -19.07 2.87
CA SER A 9 9.05 -19.51 2.50
C SER A 9 8.26 -18.39 1.81
N LEU A 10 8.37 -17.15 2.29
CA LEU A 10 7.73 -15.99 1.71
C LEU A 10 8.30 -15.67 0.32
N THR A 11 9.62 -15.68 0.16
CA THR A 11 10.28 -15.48 -1.14
C THR A 11 9.84 -16.51 -2.18
N LYS A 12 9.73 -17.78 -1.79
CA LYS A 12 9.25 -18.85 -2.68
C LYS A 12 7.79 -18.66 -3.07
N HIS A 13 6.94 -18.22 -2.13
CA HIS A 13 5.53 -17.90 -2.43
C HIS A 13 5.42 -16.73 -3.42
N LEU A 14 6.20 -15.67 -3.23
CA LEU A 14 6.25 -14.52 -4.12
C LEU A 14 6.75 -14.90 -5.52
N ALA A 15 7.78 -15.77 -5.63
CA ALA A 15 8.27 -16.27 -6.91
C ALA A 15 7.18 -16.98 -7.73
N LYS A 16 6.32 -17.77 -7.07
CA LYS A 16 5.20 -18.45 -7.72
C LYS A 16 4.07 -17.49 -8.12
N SER A 17 3.88 -16.42 -7.36
CA SER A 17 2.80 -15.44 -7.57
C SER A 17 3.17 -14.38 -8.62
N PHE A 18 4.46 -14.06 -8.79
CA PHE A 18 4.92 -13.01 -9.69
C PHE A 18 4.50 -13.21 -11.16
N PRO A 19 4.57 -14.40 -11.78
CA PRO A 19 4.06 -14.62 -13.13
C PRO A 19 2.56 -14.30 -13.27
N ARG A 20 1.76 -14.59 -12.24
CA ARG A 20 0.33 -14.24 -12.21
C ARG A 20 0.13 -12.73 -12.16
N LEU A 21 0.93 -12.04 -11.35
CA LEU A 21 0.94 -10.58 -11.31
C LEU A 21 1.19 -10.00 -12.70
N LEU A 22 2.19 -10.51 -13.42
CA LEU A 22 2.52 -10.05 -14.77
C LEU A 22 1.41 -10.28 -15.80
N THR A 23 0.50 -11.24 -15.56
CA THR A 23 -0.66 -11.43 -16.45
C THR A 23 -1.70 -10.31 -16.33
N GLN A 24 -1.68 -9.54 -15.25
CA GLN A 24 -2.58 -8.41 -15.06
C GLN A 24 -2.09 -7.14 -15.78
N LEU A 25 -0.79 -7.05 -16.07
CA LEU A 25 -0.15 -5.89 -16.67
C LEU A 25 -0.29 -5.86 -18.20
N CYS A 26 -0.74 -4.74 -18.74
CA CYS A 26 -0.63 -4.43 -20.16
C CYS A 26 0.82 -4.10 -20.52
N ARG A 27 1.48 -5.00 -21.24
CA ARG A 27 2.89 -4.91 -21.62
C ARG A 27 3.11 -4.58 -23.11
N ASP A 28 2.03 -4.31 -23.82
CA ASP A 28 2.08 -3.90 -25.22
C ASP A 28 2.44 -2.41 -25.30
N LYS A 29 3.62 -2.11 -25.87
CA LYS A 29 4.16 -0.74 -25.98
C LYS A 29 3.34 0.13 -26.94
N ASP A 30 2.66 -0.49 -27.89
CA ASP A 30 1.83 0.22 -28.90
C ASP A 30 0.42 0.49 -28.37
N SER A 31 0.05 -0.10 -27.25
CA SER A 31 -1.24 0.10 -26.61
C SER A 31 -1.31 1.45 -25.89
N PRO A 32 -2.39 2.24 -26.03
CA PRO A 32 -2.63 3.42 -25.21
C PRO A 32 -2.80 3.11 -23.73
N LEU A 33 -2.95 1.83 -23.38
CA LEU A 33 -3.12 1.30 -22.02
C LEU A 33 -1.84 0.64 -21.47
N TYR A 34 -0.70 0.85 -22.14
CA TYR A 34 0.60 0.34 -21.68
C TYR A 34 0.88 0.78 -20.23
N GLY A 35 1.17 -0.17 -19.36
CA GLY A 35 1.38 0.05 -17.91
C GLY A 35 0.13 -0.13 -17.04
N CYS A 36 -1.04 -0.42 -17.62
CA CYS A 36 -2.26 -0.68 -16.86
C CYS A 36 -2.25 -2.09 -16.24
N PHE A 37 -2.55 -2.19 -14.93
CA PHE A 37 -2.70 -3.47 -14.23
C PHE A 37 -4.14 -4.00 -14.20
N ASP A 38 -5.13 -3.22 -14.58
CA ASP A 38 -6.52 -3.70 -14.62
C ASP A 38 -6.83 -4.49 -15.89
N ARG A 39 -6.66 -5.82 -15.83
CA ARG A 39 -6.91 -6.70 -16.96
C ARG A 39 -8.38 -6.72 -17.42
N ASN A 40 -9.33 -6.45 -16.53
CA ASN A 40 -10.73 -6.32 -16.88
C ASN A 40 -10.98 -5.11 -17.80
N TYR A 41 -10.20 -4.04 -17.58
CA TYR A 41 -10.24 -2.83 -18.41
C TYR A 41 -9.46 -3.01 -19.72
N TRP A 42 -8.15 -3.33 -19.66
CA TRP A 42 -7.30 -3.28 -20.86
C TRP A 42 -7.48 -4.50 -21.78
N HIS A 43 -7.82 -5.69 -21.23
CA HIS A 43 -7.88 -6.96 -22.01
C HIS A 43 -9.31 -7.44 -22.23
N TYR A 44 -10.04 -7.73 -21.16
CA TYR A 44 -11.39 -8.32 -21.27
C TYR A 44 -12.47 -7.32 -21.68
N LYS A 45 -12.22 -6.01 -21.54
CA LYS A 45 -13.19 -4.95 -21.86
C LYS A 45 -14.51 -5.08 -21.11
N THR A 46 -14.47 -5.59 -19.89
CA THR A 46 -15.65 -5.70 -19.02
C THR A 46 -15.88 -4.43 -18.19
N ARG A 47 -14.95 -3.46 -18.28
CA ARG A 47 -15.04 -2.13 -17.65
C ARG A 47 -14.66 -1.05 -18.66
N ASP A 48 -15.27 0.12 -18.51
CA ASP A 48 -14.99 1.33 -19.34
C ASP A 48 -13.94 2.26 -18.72
N PHE A 49 -13.46 1.95 -17.53
CA PHE A 49 -12.45 2.71 -16.78
C PHE A 49 -11.58 1.76 -15.94
N PRO A 50 -10.32 2.13 -15.62
CA PRO A 50 -9.45 1.31 -14.80
C PRO A 50 -9.76 1.48 -13.32
N SER A 51 -9.73 0.38 -12.56
CA SER A 51 -9.66 0.41 -11.10
C SER A 51 -8.22 0.72 -10.67
N MET A 52 -8.02 1.88 -10.02
CA MET A 52 -6.66 2.30 -9.67
C MET A 52 -6.11 1.63 -8.42
N VAL A 53 -6.92 0.98 -7.61
CA VAL A 53 -6.44 0.07 -6.55
C VAL A 53 -5.58 -1.05 -7.15
N LEU A 54 -5.91 -1.52 -8.35
CA LEU A 54 -5.14 -2.56 -9.04
C LEU A 54 -3.77 -2.09 -9.56
N GLN A 55 -3.43 -0.80 -9.44
CA GLN A 55 -2.14 -0.26 -9.88
C GLN A 55 -1.01 -0.42 -8.83
N GLN A 56 -1.32 -0.82 -7.60
CA GLN A 56 -0.36 -1.03 -6.51
C GLN A 56 0.81 -1.96 -6.84
N PRO A 57 0.65 -3.02 -7.67
CA PRO A 57 1.75 -3.90 -8.03
C PRO A 57 2.93 -3.23 -8.74
N THR A 58 2.79 -1.97 -9.16
CA THR A 58 3.90 -1.15 -9.67
C THR A 58 5.08 -1.14 -8.70
N TYR A 59 4.81 -1.10 -7.38
CA TYR A 59 5.86 -1.14 -6.35
C TYR A 59 6.62 -2.48 -6.34
N VAL A 60 5.92 -3.61 -6.53
CA VAL A 60 6.56 -4.93 -6.65
C VAL A 60 7.47 -4.99 -7.88
N LEU A 61 7.02 -4.45 -9.02
CA LEU A 61 7.88 -4.35 -10.21
C LEU A 61 9.13 -3.50 -9.96
N ASP A 62 8.99 -2.40 -9.23
CA ASP A 62 10.09 -1.53 -8.88
C ASP A 62 11.13 -2.27 -8.04
N MET A 63 10.72 -2.97 -6.98
CA MET A 63 11.62 -3.81 -6.15
C MET A 63 12.35 -4.86 -6.98
N VAL A 64 11.67 -5.51 -7.93
CA VAL A 64 12.28 -6.48 -8.85
C VAL A 64 13.28 -5.80 -9.78
N SER A 65 12.95 -4.65 -10.36
CA SER A 65 13.85 -3.91 -11.27
C SER A 65 15.13 -3.45 -10.58
N ARG A 66 15.05 -3.06 -9.32
CA ARG A 66 16.19 -2.66 -8.47
C ARG A 66 16.96 -3.87 -7.92
N GLY A 67 16.37 -5.08 -7.99
CA GLY A 67 16.97 -6.32 -7.48
C GLY A 67 16.86 -6.50 -5.96
N GLU A 68 15.99 -5.73 -5.30
CA GLU A 68 15.65 -5.90 -3.89
C GLU A 68 14.80 -7.15 -3.68
N LEU A 69 13.91 -7.44 -4.64
CA LEU A 69 13.19 -8.69 -4.72
C LEU A 69 13.81 -9.55 -5.81
N SER A 70 14.37 -10.68 -5.40
CA SER A 70 14.99 -11.67 -6.29
C SER A 70 14.36 -13.04 -6.07
N PHE A 71 14.13 -13.75 -7.16
CA PHE A 71 13.53 -15.09 -7.14
C PHE A 71 14.59 -16.22 -7.37
N GLY A 72 15.88 -15.87 -7.29
CA GLY A 72 16.98 -16.81 -7.49
C GLY A 72 16.95 -17.46 -8.88
N ASP A 73 17.25 -18.76 -8.92
CA ASP A 73 17.23 -19.54 -10.17
C ASP A 73 15.81 -19.98 -10.60
N GLU A 74 14.81 -19.84 -9.73
CA GLU A 74 13.43 -20.25 -10.02
C GLU A 74 12.78 -19.39 -11.12
N LEU A 75 13.18 -18.12 -11.23
CA LEU A 75 12.63 -17.20 -12.22
C LEU A 75 13.66 -16.16 -12.66
N LYS A 76 14.17 -16.31 -13.88
CA LYS A 76 15.09 -15.35 -14.49
C LYS A 76 14.31 -14.18 -15.09
N ILE A 77 14.57 -12.98 -14.59
CA ILE A 77 13.88 -11.76 -15.00
C ILE A 77 14.88 -10.77 -15.59
N ASN A 78 14.54 -10.20 -16.75
CA ASN A 78 15.27 -9.09 -17.31
C ASN A 78 14.86 -7.79 -16.60
N LYS A 79 15.73 -7.33 -15.69
CA LYS A 79 15.49 -6.13 -14.87
C LYS A 79 15.29 -4.86 -15.71
N SER A 80 15.99 -4.72 -16.85
CA SER A 80 15.82 -3.56 -17.73
C SER A 80 14.42 -3.49 -18.31
N ILE A 81 13.87 -4.62 -18.75
CA ILE A 81 12.48 -4.68 -19.26
C ILE A 81 11.49 -4.37 -18.15
N VAL A 82 11.71 -4.88 -16.94
CA VAL A 82 10.83 -4.57 -15.80
C VAL A 82 10.89 -3.08 -15.47
N ASN A 83 12.07 -2.47 -15.53
CA ASN A 83 12.22 -1.03 -15.31
C ASN A 83 11.40 -0.19 -16.32
N GLU A 84 11.40 -0.58 -17.61
CA GLU A 84 10.54 0.07 -18.62
C GLU A 84 9.05 -0.07 -18.29
N TRP A 85 8.63 -1.22 -17.75
CA TRP A 85 7.25 -1.42 -17.31
C TRP A 85 6.88 -0.54 -16.13
N VAL A 86 7.79 -0.33 -15.16
CA VAL A 86 7.56 0.61 -14.05
C VAL A 86 7.33 2.02 -14.57
N ASP A 87 8.16 2.49 -15.51
CA ASP A 87 7.98 3.82 -16.12
C ASP A 87 6.64 3.94 -16.85
N ALA A 88 6.22 2.88 -17.55
CA ALA A 88 4.90 2.84 -18.18
C ALA A 88 3.76 2.88 -17.15
N CYS A 89 3.90 2.16 -16.03
CA CYS A 89 2.91 2.16 -14.96
C CYS A 89 2.75 3.54 -14.31
N LEU A 90 3.84 4.26 -14.05
CA LEU A 90 3.81 5.62 -13.51
C LEU A 90 3.12 6.60 -14.48
N LYS A 91 3.44 6.50 -15.77
CA LYS A 91 2.80 7.32 -16.82
C LYS A 91 1.31 7.01 -16.94
N PHE A 92 0.94 5.72 -16.91
CA PHE A 92 -0.46 5.30 -16.95
C PHE A 92 -1.23 5.83 -15.74
N TRP A 93 -0.65 5.70 -14.52
CA TRP A 93 -1.23 6.22 -13.29
C TRP A 93 -1.50 7.72 -13.39
N SER A 94 -0.50 8.52 -13.73
CA SER A 94 -0.65 9.97 -13.86
C SER A 94 -1.71 10.36 -14.91
N LYS A 95 -1.72 9.69 -16.07
CA LYS A 95 -2.68 9.93 -17.15
C LYS A 95 -4.12 9.59 -16.77
N SER A 96 -4.31 8.62 -15.86
CA SER A 96 -5.64 8.16 -15.43
C SER A 96 -6.28 9.05 -14.37
N GLN A 97 -5.54 10.04 -13.85
CA GLN A 97 -6.00 10.92 -12.78
C GLN A 97 -7.16 11.83 -13.20
N ARG A 98 -8.17 11.94 -12.36
CA ARG A 98 -9.28 12.88 -12.52
C ARG A 98 -8.82 14.33 -12.33
N LYS A 99 -9.59 15.29 -12.87
CA LYS A 99 -9.28 16.73 -12.76
C LYS A 99 -9.17 17.23 -11.32
N ASN A 100 -9.92 16.63 -10.39
CA ASN A 100 -9.88 16.94 -8.96
C ASN A 100 -8.76 16.25 -8.18
N GLY A 101 -7.90 15.48 -8.85
CA GLY A 101 -6.79 14.76 -8.24
C GLY A 101 -7.10 13.32 -7.82
N SER A 102 -8.36 12.90 -7.85
CA SER A 102 -8.79 11.56 -7.45
C SER A 102 -8.65 10.51 -8.54
N PHE A 103 -8.94 9.26 -8.15
CA PHE A 103 -9.04 8.10 -9.02
C PHE A 103 -10.35 7.34 -8.76
N ASP A 104 -10.70 6.42 -9.68
CA ASP A 104 -11.89 5.58 -9.61
C ASP A 104 -11.54 4.12 -9.32
N GLU A 105 -12.50 3.35 -8.76
CA GLU A 105 -12.38 1.93 -8.46
C GLU A 105 -13.57 1.11 -8.96
N TYR A 106 -14.77 1.37 -8.43
CA TYR A 106 -15.97 0.58 -8.73
C TYR A 106 -16.88 1.24 -9.77
N TYR A 107 -16.97 2.56 -9.77
CA TYR A 107 -17.85 3.33 -10.62
C TYR A 107 -17.10 4.41 -11.39
N PRO A 108 -17.49 4.71 -12.63
CA PRO A 108 -16.91 5.84 -13.36
C PRO A 108 -17.29 7.16 -12.66
N TYR A 109 -16.32 8.06 -12.54
CA TYR A 109 -16.47 9.37 -11.88
C TYR A 109 -16.77 9.31 -10.37
N GLU A 110 -16.48 8.21 -9.74
CA GLU A 110 -16.65 7.97 -8.31
C GLU A 110 -15.83 8.93 -7.45
N SER A 111 -14.63 9.29 -7.91
CA SER A 111 -13.67 10.09 -7.13
C SER A 111 -13.43 9.45 -5.77
N GLY A 112 -13.01 8.18 -5.77
CA GLY A 112 -12.87 7.34 -4.59
C GLY A 112 -11.68 7.73 -3.71
N PHE A 113 -11.87 7.67 -2.38
CA PHE A 113 -10.77 7.83 -1.44
C PHE A 113 -9.81 6.63 -1.50
N PRO A 114 -10.27 5.35 -1.40
CA PRO A 114 -9.38 4.19 -1.43
C PRO A 114 -8.49 4.12 -2.68
N PRO A 115 -9.02 4.21 -3.92
CA PRO A 115 -8.18 4.12 -5.10
C PRO A 115 -7.16 5.25 -5.20
N THR A 116 -7.49 6.42 -4.64
CA THR A 116 -6.55 7.54 -4.58
C THR A 116 -5.46 7.30 -3.54
N ALA A 117 -5.83 6.88 -2.32
CA ALA A 117 -4.89 6.66 -1.23
C ALA A 117 -3.90 5.51 -1.53
N PHE A 118 -4.41 4.34 -1.88
CA PHE A 118 -3.57 3.17 -2.13
C PHE A 118 -2.69 3.30 -3.37
N SER A 119 -3.21 3.89 -4.46
CA SER A 119 -2.39 4.09 -5.65
C SER A 119 -1.35 5.19 -5.47
N LEU A 120 -1.66 6.26 -4.74
CA LEU A 120 -0.69 7.29 -4.38
C LEU A 120 0.41 6.72 -3.48
N TYR A 121 0.04 5.92 -2.47
CA TYR A 121 0.98 5.29 -1.56
C TYR A 121 2.01 4.44 -2.31
N SER A 122 1.55 3.52 -3.16
CA SER A 122 2.44 2.69 -3.96
C SER A 122 3.29 3.50 -4.94
N THR A 123 2.72 4.55 -5.56
CA THR A 123 3.44 5.44 -6.46
C THR A 123 4.53 6.23 -5.74
N ALA A 124 4.25 6.77 -4.56
CA ALA A 124 5.24 7.50 -3.76
C ALA A 124 6.40 6.59 -3.31
N LEU A 125 6.11 5.35 -2.89
CA LEU A 125 7.14 4.35 -2.57
C LEU A 125 8.05 4.03 -3.77
N VAL A 126 7.49 3.92 -4.97
CA VAL A 126 8.26 3.76 -6.21
C VAL A 126 9.16 4.98 -6.42
N CYS A 127 8.61 6.18 -6.33
CA CYS A 127 9.33 7.43 -6.59
C CYS A 127 10.44 7.70 -5.56
N LYS A 128 10.35 7.16 -4.34
CA LYS A 128 11.40 7.28 -3.30
C LYS A 128 12.75 6.71 -3.75
N ASN A 129 12.74 5.74 -4.65
CA ASN A 129 13.93 4.96 -5.01
C ASN A 129 14.36 5.14 -6.48
N ARG A 130 13.77 6.09 -7.22
CA ARG A 130 14.10 6.31 -8.61
C ARG A 130 13.87 7.75 -9.08
N ASN A 131 14.54 8.13 -10.14
CA ASN A 131 14.23 9.37 -10.84
C ASN A 131 12.88 9.22 -11.58
N PHE A 132 12.07 10.27 -11.58
CA PHE A 132 10.76 10.30 -12.23
C PHE A 132 10.50 11.69 -12.86
N ASP A 133 9.55 11.74 -13.78
CA ASP A 133 9.15 12.96 -14.46
C ASP A 133 8.39 13.91 -13.51
N ASN A 134 8.61 15.22 -13.65
CA ASN A 134 7.92 16.23 -12.84
C ASN A 134 6.38 16.16 -12.98
N SER A 135 5.86 15.66 -14.09
CA SER A 135 4.42 15.42 -14.26
C SER A 135 3.86 14.41 -13.26
N ILE A 136 4.68 13.44 -12.80
CA ILE A 136 4.31 12.49 -11.75
C ILE A 136 4.21 13.20 -10.40
N MET A 137 5.17 14.10 -10.07
CA MET A 137 5.09 14.91 -8.84
C MET A 137 3.81 15.74 -8.81
N ILE A 138 3.51 16.47 -9.87
CA ILE A 138 2.27 17.26 -9.99
C ILE A 138 1.02 16.38 -9.77
N SER A 139 1.03 15.16 -10.31
CA SER A 139 -0.08 14.22 -10.09
C SER A 139 -0.16 13.72 -8.65
N MET A 140 0.98 13.47 -7.99
CA MET A 140 1.04 13.08 -6.58
C MET A 140 0.53 14.21 -5.66
N GLU A 141 0.94 15.46 -5.89
CA GLU A 141 0.46 16.62 -5.13
C GLU A 141 -1.05 16.84 -5.26
N ARG A 142 -1.60 16.66 -6.47
CA ARG A 142 -3.04 16.74 -6.70
C ARG A 142 -3.80 15.62 -5.97
N ALA A 143 -3.28 14.40 -5.98
CA ALA A 143 -3.87 13.28 -5.24
C ALA A 143 -3.80 13.52 -3.73
N ALA A 144 -2.67 13.98 -3.21
CA ALA A 144 -2.51 14.34 -1.81
C ALA A 144 -3.48 15.49 -1.39
N SER A 145 -3.63 16.52 -2.22
CA SER A 145 -4.60 17.58 -1.99
C SER A 145 -6.05 17.07 -1.95
N PHE A 146 -6.40 16.08 -2.78
CA PHE A 146 -7.72 15.44 -2.72
C PHE A 146 -7.90 14.68 -1.41
N ILE A 147 -6.94 13.84 -1.01
CA ILE A 147 -6.96 13.07 0.25
C ILE A 147 -7.13 14.01 1.44
N LEU A 148 -6.31 15.05 1.53
CA LEU A 148 -6.35 15.98 2.65
C LEU A 148 -7.70 16.72 2.79
N LYS A 149 -8.39 17.00 1.69
CA LYS A 149 -9.69 17.66 1.69
C LYS A 149 -10.88 16.73 2.00
N LYS A 150 -10.71 15.41 1.87
CA LYS A 150 -11.78 14.43 2.02
C LYS A 150 -11.36 13.35 3.04
N PRO A 151 -11.56 13.57 4.36
CA PRO A 151 -11.19 12.57 5.36
C PRO A 151 -12.01 11.28 5.22
N GLU A 152 -11.35 10.14 5.42
CA GLU A 152 -12.01 8.84 5.57
C GLU A 152 -12.19 8.54 7.06
N ILE A 153 -13.44 8.35 7.49
CA ILE A 153 -13.78 8.18 8.91
C ILE A 153 -14.38 6.82 9.25
N GLN A 154 -14.79 6.05 8.23
CA GLN A 154 -15.41 4.74 8.41
C GLN A 154 -14.40 3.60 8.38
N ALA A 155 -13.37 3.74 7.54
CA ALA A 155 -12.31 2.75 7.34
C ALA A 155 -10.94 3.39 7.58
N LEU A 156 -10.49 3.39 8.84
CA LEU A 156 -9.28 4.13 9.24
C LEU A 156 -7.99 3.56 8.65
N ASN A 157 -7.97 2.30 8.21
CA ASN A 157 -6.84 1.79 7.42
C ASN A 157 -6.61 2.63 6.15
N GLN A 158 -7.69 3.03 5.46
CA GLN A 158 -7.62 3.84 4.26
C GLN A 158 -7.13 5.26 4.57
N GLU A 159 -7.59 5.82 5.70
CA GLU A 159 -7.12 7.11 6.20
C GLU A 159 -5.62 7.07 6.49
N ILE A 160 -5.14 6.05 7.20
CA ILE A 160 -3.72 5.83 7.53
C ILE A 160 -2.89 5.76 6.25
N VAL A 161 -3.29 4.91 5.29
CA VAL A 161 -2.59 4.78 4.00
C VAL A 161 -2.56 6.11 3.25
N GLY A 162 -3.67 6.84 3.23
CA GLY A 162 -3.77 8.15 2.57
C GLY A 162 -2.84 9.19 3.20
N LEU A 163 -2.81 9.28 4.53
CA LEU A 163 -1.95 10.22 5.25
C LEU A 163 -0.46 9.86 5.13
N THR A 164 -0.14 8.56 5.18
CA THR A 164 1.23 8.08 4.91
C THR A 164 1.67 8.44 3.50
N ALA A 165 0.79 8.25 2.51
CA ALA A 165 1.07 8.66 1.13
C ALA A 165 1.36 10.17 1.02
N CYS A 166 0.59 11.02 1.72
CA CYS A 166 0.84 12.47 1.77
C CYS A 166 2.20 12.79 2.42
N SER A 167 2.57 12.09 3.50
CA SER A 167 3.87 12.25 4.16
C SER A 167 5.03 11.83 3.26
N LEU A 168 4.87 10.73 2.50
CA LEU A 168 5.85 10.31 1.49
C LEU A 168 6.01 11.35 0.36
N VAL A 169 4.91 11.93 -0.13
CA VAL A 169 4.97 13.00 -1.15
C VAL A 169 5.70 14.22 -0.61
N LYS A 170 5.47 14.60 0.65
CA LYS A 170 6.21 15.67 1.33
C LYS A 170 7.72 15.35 1.42
N ASP A 171 8.08 14.14 1.80
CA ASP A 171 9.48 13.67 1.88
C ASP A 171 10.18 13.72 0.51
N LEU A 172 9.45 13.47 -0.58
CA LEU A 172 9.92 13.61 -1.96
C LEU A 172 10.04 15.08 -2.43
N GLY A 173 9.71 16.05 -1.60
CA GLY A 173 9.78 17.48 -1.92
C GLY A 173 8.51 18.05 -2.57
N GLY A 174 7.39 17.31 -2.56
CA GLY A 174 6.10 17.80 -3.08
C GLY A 174 5.44 18.84 -2.16
N GLU A 175 4.64 19.70 -2.74
CA GLU A 175 3.89 20.75 -2.01
C GLU A 175 2.66 20.16 -1.31
N ILE A 176 2.69 20.12 0.03
CA ILE A 176 1.63 19.55 0.87
C ILE A 176 1.15 20.59 1.90
N ASP A 177 -0.15 20.63 2.17
CA ASP A 177 -0.70 21.36 3.31
C ASP A 177 -0.33 20.66 4.63
N CYS A 178 0.87 20.97 5.13
CA CYS A 178 1.42 20.38 6.35
C CYS A 178 0.53 20.64 7.58
N LYS A 179 -0.16 21.78 7.64
CA LYS A 179 -1.04 22.09 8.77
C LYS A 179 -2.24 21.14 8.80
N MET A 180 -2.85 20.89 7.64
CA MET A 180 -3.95 19.95 7.51
C MET A 180 -3.48 18.51 7.74
N LEU A 181 -2.34 18.12 7.18
CA LEU A 181 -1.74 16.79 7.37
C LEU A 181 -1.51 16.49 8.85
N ASN A 182 -0.84 17.39 9.58
CA ASN A 182 -0.55 17.21 11.01
C ASN A 182 -1.82 17.12 11.84
N LYS A 183 -2.81 17.98 11.57
CA LYS A 183 -4.11 17.92 12.27
C LYS A 183 -4.80 16.56 12.07
N ARG A 184 -4.73 16.00 10.86
CA ARG A 184 -5.34 14.70 10.57
C ARG A 184 -4.61 13.56 11.29
N TRP A 185 -3.29 13.58 11.34
CA TRP A 185 -2.50 12.64 12.13
C TRP A 185 -2.82 12.71 13.62
N ASP A 186 -2.95 13.91 14.19
CA ASP A 186 -3.35 14.10 15.60
C ASP A 186 -4.71 13.46 15.88
N ASN A 187 -5.69 13.69 15.00
CA ASN A 187 -7.02 13.09 15.12
C ASN A 187 -6.97 11.56 15.02
N LEU A 188 -6.18 11.04 14.07
CA LEU A 188 -6.04 9.61 13.85
C LEU A 188 -5.44 8.90 15.07
N PHE A 189 -4.31 9.36 15.60
CA PHE A 189 -3.69 8.76 16.77
C PHE A 189 -4.60 8.82 18.01
N SER A 190 -5.39 9.89 18.13
CA SER A 190 -6.38 10.02 19.22
C SER A 190 -7.57 9.07 19.07
N SER A 191 -7.82 8.52 17.87
CA SER A 191 -8.95 7.62 17.58
C SER A 191 -8.63 6.15 17.78
N GLN A 192 -7.36 5.78 18.02
CA GLN A 192 -7.01 4.38 18.29
C GLN A 192 -7.68 3.89 19.57
N SER A 193 -8.32 2.74 19.51
CA SER A 193 -8.99 2.15 20.68
C SER A 193 -8.00 1.85 21.81
N SER A 194 -8.51 1.73 23.03
CA SER A 194 -7.69 1.30 24.17
C SER A 194 -7.11 -0.11 23.99
N GLU A 195 -7.79 -0.95 23.20
CA GLU A 195 -7.35 -2.32 22.86
C GLU A 195 -6.33 -2.36 21.72
N GLY A 196 -6.11 -1.24 20.99
CA GLY A 196 -5.07 -1.13 19.97
C GLY A 196 -5.55 -1.17 18.52
N TRP A 197 -6.84 -1.41 18.24
CA TRP A 197 -7.37 -1.41 16.88
C TRP A 197 -7.82 -0.01 16.44
N PHE A 198 -7.92 0.19 15.13
CA PHE A 198 -8.56 1.33 14.49
C PHE A 198 -9.92 0.93 13.94
N ASN A 199 -10.87 1.86 13.91
CA ASN A 199 -12.22 1.58 13.45
C ASN A 199 -12.28 1.19 11.98
N GLU A 200 -12.96 0.08 11.69
CA GLU A 200 -13.24 -0.45 10.37
C GLU A 200 -14.72 -0.76 10.24
N TYR A 201 -15.52 0.20 9.74
CA TYR A 201 -16.97 0.05 9.56
C TYR A 201 -17.67 -0.39 10.85
N ASP A 202 -17.47 0.38 11.92
CA ASP A 202 -18.04 0.19 13.25
C ASP A 202 -17.50 -1.04 14.03
N GLY A 203 -16.30 -1.52 13.68
CA GLY A 203 -15.67 -2.63 14.40
C GLY A 203 -14.17 -2.70 14.20
N ALA A 204 -13.57 -3.74 14.78
CA ALA A 204 -12.19 -4.10 14.53
C ALA A 204 -12.08 -5.05 13.33
N ASP A 205 -10.96 -5.02 12.64
CA ASP A 205 -10.63 -5.98 11.58
C ASP A 205 -9.13 -6.27 11.56
N SER A 206 -8.75 -7.53 11.73
CA SER A 206 -7.35 -7.94 11.85
C SER A 206 -6.55 -7.75 10.55
N GLY A 207 -7.16 -8.03 9.40
CA GLY A 207 -6.50 -7.86 8.12
C GLY A 207 -6.23 -6.38 7.83
N TYR A 208 -7.24 -5.53 7.99
CA TYR A 208 -7.08 -4.10 7.78
C TYR A 208 -6.22 -3.43 8.86
N LEU A 209 -6.21 -3.96 10.09
CA LEU A 209 -5.28 -3.50 11.12
C LEU A 209 -3.81 -3.79 10.72
N SER A 210 -3.54 -4.93 10.09
CA SER A 210 -2.20 -5.21 9.58
C SER A 210 -1.79 -4.30 8.41
N VAL A 211 -2.73 -3.90 7.54
CA VAL A 211 -2.50 -2.84 6.53
C VAL A 211 -2.12 -1.52 7.20
N SER A 212 -2.80 -1.20 8.31
CA SER A 212 -2.48 0.00 9.10
C SER A 212 -1.06 -0.06 9.69
N CYS A 213 -0.64 -1.22 10.20
CA CYS A 213 0.73 -1.41 10.72
C CYS A 213 1.78 -1.21 9.62
N ASP A 214 1.55 -1.73 8.41
CA ASP A 214 2.45 -1.57 7.27
C ASP A 214 2.63 -0.07 6.93
N ALA A 215 1.53 0.64 6.77
CA ALA A 215 1.57 2.07 6.42
C ALA A 215 2.12 2.96 7.55
N LEU A 216 1.79 2.68 8.81
CA LEU A 216 2.31 3.41 9.97
C LEU A 216 3.83 3.23 10.10
N PHE A 217 4.37 2.06 9.75
CA PHE A 217 5.81 1.87 9.77
C PHE A 217 6.50 2.73 8.71
N ASP A 218 5.98 2.78 7.48
CA ASP A 218 6.51 3.66 6.44
C ASP A 218 6.37 5.16 6.81
N TYR A 219 5.30 5.54 7.52
CA TYR A 219 5.16 6.89 8.06
C TYR A 219 6.25 7.19 9.11
N PHE A 220 6.52 6.26 10.03
CA PHE A 220 7.59 6.40 11.01
C PHE A 220 8.96 6.57 10.35
N GLU A 221 9.25 5.82 9.29
CA GLU A 221 10.51 5.90 8.55
C GLU A 221 10.77 7.28 7.91
N VAL A 222 9.73 8.04 7.61
CA VAL A 222 9.89 9.37 6.98
C VAL A 222 9.71 10.54 7.94
N GLU A 223 8.88 10.40 8.97
CA GLU A 223 8.57 11.50 9.88
C GLU A 223 9.24 11.34 11.27
N ASN A 224 9.74 10.14 11.60
CA ASN A 224 10.31 9.79 12.90
C ASN A 224 9.37 10.13 14.08
N ASP A 225 8.06 9.93 13.87
CA ASP A 225 7.02 10.18 14.87
C ASP A 225 6.78 8.94 15.73
N GLU A 226 7.26 8.95 16.96
CA GLU A 226 7.16 7.83 17.92
C GLU A 226 5.71 7.39 18.21
N ARG A 227 4.72 8.22 17.94
CA ARG A 227 3.32 7.86 18.08
C ARG A 227 2.94 6.70 17.13
N ALA A 228 3.55 6.63 15.96
CA ALA A 228 3.35 5.53 15.01
C ALA A 228 3.86 4.20 15.60
N MET A 229 5.05 4.18 16.16
CA MET A 229 5.61 2.98 16.80
C MET A 229 4.77 2.54 18.00
N HIS A 230 4.28 3.48 18.81
CA HIS A 230 3.37 3.17 19.89
C HIS A 230 2.04 2.57 19.37
N ALA A 231 1.49 3.13 18.30
CA ALA A 231 0.26 2.64 17.67
C ALA A 231 0.43 1.22 17.10
N ILE A 232 1.55 0.96 16.38
CA ILE A 232 1.87 -0.38 15.86
C ILE A 232 2.04 -1.39 17.01
N THR A 233 2.70 -1.01 18.11
CA THR A 233 2.89 -1.88 19.26
C THR A 233 1.55 -2.30 19.87
N LYS A 234 0.63 -1.37 20.08
CA LYS A 234 -0.73 -1.67 20.56
C LYS A 234 -1.52 -2.55 19.58
N ALA A 235 -1.43 -2.25 18.28
CA ALA A 235 -2.09 -3.04 17.24
C ALA A 235 -1.54 -4.48 17.20
N THR A 236 -0.23 -4.64 17.40
CA THR A 236 0.43 -5.94 17.47
C THR A 236 -0.05 -6.74 18.68
N ASP A 237 -0.21 -6.10 19.84
CA ASP A 237 -0.74 -6.73 21.04
C ASP A 237 -2.17 -7.24 20.82
N TYR A 238 -3.03 -6.43 20.22
CA TYR A 238 -4.37 -6.84 19.82
C TYR A 238 -4.36 -8.04 18.87
N LEU A 239 -3.57 -7.99 17.77
CA LEU A 239 -3.45 -9.08 16.80
C LEU A 239 -2.94 -10.38 17.45
N PHE A 240 -2.00 -10.28 18.38
CA PHE A 240 -1.47 -11.43 19.09
C PHE A 240 -2.53 -12.13 19.95
N HIS A 241 -3.42 -11.37 20.59
CA HIS A 241 -4.52 -11.92 21.38
C HIS A 241 -5.65 -12.55 20.54
N LEU A 242 -5.70 -12.24 19.24
CA LEU A 242 -6.66 -12.87 18.31
C LEU A 242 -6.17 -14.22 17.76
N LEU A 243 -4.89 -14.55 17.90
CA LEU A 243 -4.37 -15.83 17.42
C LEU A 243 -4.98 -17.00 18.17
N ALA A 244 -5.64 -17.89 17.44
CA ALA A 244 -6.13 -19.15 17.96
C ALA A 244 -4.98 -20.16 18.17
N MET A 245 -5.27 -21.27 18.87
CA MET A 245 -4.28 -22.31 19.18
C MET A 245 -3.76 -23.05 17.92
N ASP A 246 -4.50 -22.98 16.82
CA ASP A 246 -4.14 -23.55 15.51
C ASP A 246 -3.47 -22.54 14.59
N ASP A 247 -3.02 -21.41 15.11
CA ASP A 247 -2.34 -20.31 14.39
C ASP A 247 -3.23 -19.56 13.39
N THR A 248 -4.54 -19.70 13.47
CA THR A 248 -5.49 -18.93 12.67
C THR A 248 -5.99 -17.68 13.41
N ILE A 249 -6.50 -16.71 12.66
CA ILE A 249 -7.29 -15.59 13.17
C ILE A 249 -8.73 -15.80 12.74
N PRO A 250 -9.71 -15.87 13.68
CA PRO A 250 -11.10 -16.10 13.32
C PRO A 250 -11.69 -14.94 12.53
N ALA A 251 -11.99 -15.17 11.24
CA ALA A 251 -12.58 -14.14 10.37
C ALA A 251 -13.93 -13.62 10.88
N MET A 252 -14.69 -14.46 11.59
CA MET A 252 -16.04 -14.14 12.09
C MET A 252 -16.11 -12.98 13.10
N ILE A 253 -14.98 -12.66 13.76
CA ILE A 253 -14.92 -11.54 14.72
C ILE A 253 -14.55 -10.23 14.07
N ASN A 254 -14.18 -10.25 12.80
CA ASN A 254 -13.75 -9.09 12.05
C ASN A 254 -14.92 -8.45 11.30
N SER A 255 -14.98 -7.13 11.29
CA SER A 255 -16.04 -6.35 10.63
C SER A 255 -16.18 -6.65 9.13
N ARG A 256 -15.06 -7.04 8.47
CA ARG A 256 -14.99 -7.38 7.04
C ARG A 256 -14.74 -8.86 6.77
N ASN A 257 -14.79 -9.71 7.81
CA ASN A 257 -14.51 -11.14 7.72
C ASN A 257 -13.13 -11.47 7.12
N THR A 258 -12.12 -10.66 7.38
CA THR A 258 -10.76 -10.92 6.92
C THR A 258 -10.11 -12.04 7.75
N ASP A 259 -9.36 -12.91 7.08
CA ASP A 259 -8.68 -14.08 7.65
C ASP A 259 -7.17 -14.08 7.37
N TYR A 260 -6.61 -12.90 7.05
CA TYR A 260 -5.19 -12.72 6.76
C TYR A 260 -4.56 -11.63 7.64
N VAL A 261 -3.25 -11.68 7.75
CA VAL A 261 -2.42 -10.63 8.34
C VAL A 261 -1.29 -10.34 7.38
N LEU A 262 -1.11 -9.07 7.02
CA LEU A 262 0.02 -8.62 6.22
C LEU A 262 1.27 -8.53 7.11
N PRO A 263 2.42 -9.08 6.67
CA PRO A 263 3.55 -9.27 7.56
C PRO A 263 4.54 -8.11 7.60
N TYR A 264 4.47 -7.12 6.72
CA TYR A 264 5.56 -6.15 6.53
C TYR A 264 5.83 -5.33 7.80
N GLY A 265 4.87 -4.55 8.29
CA GLY A 265 5.04 -3.71 9.48
C GLY A 265 5.41 -4.52 10.72
N LEU A 266 4.77 -5.70 10.90
CA LEU A 266 5.09 -6.63 11.99
C LEU A 266 6.52 -7.16 11.89
N THR A 267 7.00 -7.47 10.68
CA THR A 267 8.37 -7.93 10.44
C THR A 267 9.40 -6.88 10.84
N GLN A 268 9.12 -5.60 10.56
CA GLN A 268 10.04 -4.52 10.89
C GLN A 268 10.28 -4.37 12.39
N ILE A 269 9.22 -4.55 13.21
CA ILE A 269 9.32 -4.44 14.67
C ILE A 269 9.65 -5.75 15.37
N SER A 270 9.66 -6.88 14.65
CA SER A 270 9.75 -8.23 15.24
C SER A 270 11.02 -8.52 16.05
N LYS A 271 12.08 -7.75 15.86
CA LYS A 271 13.33 -7.89 16.62
C LYS A 271 13.19 -7.36 18.04
N ASP A 272 12.40 -6.30 18.22
CA ASP A 272 12.24 -5.58 19.47
C ASP A 272 10.87 -5.87 20.12
N ASN A 273 9.97 -6.55 19.40
CA ASN A 273 8.63 -6.94 19.85
C ASN A 273 8.42 -8.46 19.72
N ALA A 274 8.40 -9.15 20.85
CA ALA A 274 8.27 -10.62 20.91
C ALA A 274 6.93 -11.13 20.37
N GLN A 275 5.84 -10.37 20.51
CA GLN A 275 4.51 -10.72 19.99
C GLN A 275 4.50 -10.65 18.47
N ALA A 276 5.06 -9.57 17.87
CA ALA A 276 5.25 -9.48 16.43
C ALA A 276 6.08 -10.65 15.90
N GLY A 277 7.20 -10.97 16.58
CA GLY A 277 8.03 -12.11 16.23
C GLY A 277 7.29 -13.47 16.33
N SER A 278 6.32 -13.59 17.23
CA SER A 278 5.48 -14.78 17.35
C SER A 278 4.46 -14.87 16.20
N ILE A 279 3.77 -13.77 15.87
CA ILE A 279 2.81 -13.73 14.76
C ILE A 279 3.49 -14.10 13.43
N ILE A 280 4.65 -13.54 13.16
CA ILE A 280 5.37 -13.76 11.89
C ILE A 280 5.89 -15.18 11.72
N LYS A 281 6.16 -15.91 12.80
CA LYS A 281 6.67 -17.29 12.76
C LYS A 281 5.58 -18.34 12.51
N ARG A 282 4.36 -17.98 12.72
CA ARG A 282 3.19 -18.82 12.54
C ARG A 282 2.57 -18.66 11.17
#